data_1b2d9e17e90018126dee2bfca55b0d9b
#
_entry.id   1b2d9e17e90018126dee2bfca55b0d9b
#
_cell.length_a   1.000
_cell.length_b   1.000
_cell.length_c   1.000
_cell.angle_alpha   90.00
_cell.angle_beta   90.00
_cell.angle_gamma   90.00
#
_symmetry.space_group_name_H-M   'P 1'
#
loop_
_entity.id
_entity.type
_entity.pdbx_description
1 polymer ?
#
loop_
_entity_poly.entity_id
_entity_poly.type
_entity_poly.pdbx_seq_one_letter_code
_entity_poly.pdbx_strand_id
1 'polypeptide(L)'
;MQIRDIIAEPLSIDKGETLSHAMDVMDKNGVRRLLVTHNGEINGVVTIRNILRSLGSRKNAGMPASSLHVASATTDNFTKVFPDLKPEEAITLVDRRGGVLIVMDGNELLGWITPQEILKNAMSLEETVEDAMIVDLITVHPTERVSHARRLMLDENIGRLPVVEEELLVGIVTEQDIAKAMRAFRDLVPSHQQDNRIKKLLVEDIMRRQVTIVRMDTPIGDVVRTMLEEDIGGMPVLDGNDELTGIITRRSIIRVLAKRQ
;
A
#
# COMPACT_ATOMS: atom_id res chain seq x y z
N MET A 1 21.46 15.32 7.03
CA MET A 1 20.36 15.25 6.07
C MET A 1 19.26 16.18 6.54
N GLN A 2 18.68 16.99 5.68
CA GLN A 2 17.54 17.85 5.99
C GLN A 2 16.27 17.25 5.39
N ILE A 3 15.10 17.62 5.89
CA ILE A 3 13.84 17.13 5.35
C ILE A 3 13.67 17.50 3.86
N ARG A 4 14.23 18.64 3.46
CA ARG A 4 14.23 19.09 2.06
C ARG A 4 14.92 18.11 1.10
N ASP A 5 15.85 17.29 1.60
CA ASP A 5 16.58 16.33 0.80
C ASP A 5 15.75 15.07 0.47
N ILE A 6 14.64 14.86 1.20
CA ILE A 6 13.77 13.68 1.09
C ILE A 6 12.35 14.00 0.60
N ILE A 7 12.05 15.27 0.34
CA ILE A 7 10.75 15.69 -0.20
C ILE A 7 10.64 15.19 -1.65
N ALA A 8 9.47 14.63 -1.99
CA ALA A 8 9.10 14.30 -3.36
C ALA A 8 7.91 15.15 -3.82
N GLU A 9 7.85 15.42 -5.11
CA GLU A 9 6.68 16.07 -5.71
C GLU A 9 5.51 15.09 -5.74
N PRO A 10 4.34 15.44 -5.17
CA PRO A 10 3.18 14.56 -5.18
C PRO A 10 2.50 14.56 -6.54
N LEU A 11 2.16 13.38 -7.05
CA LEU A 11 1.17 13.29 -8.11
C LEU A 11 -0.19 13.64 -7.56
N SER A 12 -0.89 14.56 -8.22
CA SER A 12 -2.19 15.06 -7.80
C SER A 12 -3.31 14.63 -8.73
N ILE A 13 -4.53 14.62 -8.20
CA ILE A 13 -5.77 14.36 -8.93
C ILE A 13 -6.89 15.23 -8.35
N ASP A 14 -7.79 15.75 -9.21
CA ASP A 14 -8.97 16.46 -8.72
C ASP A 14 -9.98 15.48 -8.08
N LYS A 15 -10.65 15.93 -7.02
CA LYS A 15 -11.64 15.11 -6.31
C LYS A 15 -12.85 14.71 -7.16
N GLY A 16 -13.13 15.46 -8.23
CA GLY A 16 -14.20 15.19 -9.19
C GLY A 16 -13.86 14.12 -10.21
N GLU A 17 -12.59 13.75 -10.35
CA GLU A 17 -12.17 12.65 -11.22
C GLU A 17 -12.69 11.30 -10.74
N THR A 18 -12.66 10.29 -11.61
CA THR A 18 -13.19 8.95 -11.29
C THR A 18 -12.17 8.08 -10.54
N LEU A 19 -12.67 7.09 -9.78
CA LEU A 19 -11.79 6.09 -9.16
C LEU A 19 -11.03 5.26 -10.20
N SER A 20 -11.64 4.98 -11.36
CA SER A 20 -10.96 4.31 -12.47
C SER A 20 -9.78 5.13 -12.97
N HIS A 21 -9.97 6.44 -13.17
CA HIS A 21 -8.87 7.33 -13.58
C HIS A 21 -7.77 7.42 -12.52
N ALA A 22 -8.13 7.52 -11.24
CA ALA A 22 -7.15 7.51 -10.15
C ALA A 22 -6.29 6.23 -10.15
N MET A 23 -6.92 5.07 -10.38
CA MET A 23 -6.20 3.79 -10.48
C MET A 23 -5.28 3.75 -11.71
N ASP A 24 -5.70 4.29 -12.85
CA ASP A 24 -4.86 4.38 -14.07
C ASP A 24 -3.64 5.27 -13.83
N VAL A 25 -3.82 6.43 -13.18
CA VAL A 25 -2.71 7.32 -12.81
C VAL A 25 -1.75 6.62 -11.86
N MET A 26 -2.26 5.91 -10.83
CA MET A 26 -1.44 5.16 -9.90
C MET A 26 -0.63 4.05 -10.60
N ASP A 27 -1.28 3.27 -11.47
CA ASP A 27 -0.64 2.16 -12.20
C ASP A 27 0.43 2.67 -13.18
N LYS A 28 0.12 3.71 -13.96
CA LYS A 28 1.04 4.29 -14.93
C LYS A 28 2.34 4.81 -14.29
N ASN A 29 2.24 5.33 -13.08
CA ASN A 29 3.36 5.98 -12.39
C ASN A 29 3.98 5.13 -11.27
N GLY A 30 3.55 3.88 -11.08
CA GLY A 30 4.06 3.00 -10.02
C GLY A 30 3.79 3.53 -8.61
N VAL A 31 2.74 4.34 -8.41
CA VAL A 31 2.42 4.90 -7.09
C VAL A 31 1.13 4.31 -6.53
N ARG A 32 0.98 4.34 -5.22
CA ARG A 32 -0.18 3.76 -4.50
C ARG A 32 -1.02 4.80 -3.78
N ARG A 33 -0.72 6.08 -4.00
CA ARG A 33 -1.42 7.22 -3.42
C ARG A 33 -1.28 8.44 -4.31
N LEU A 34 -2.27 9.32 -4.25
CA LEU A 34 -2.29 10.61 -4.95
C LEU A 34 -2.72 11.69 -3.96
N LEU A 35 -2.20 12.89 -4.15
CA LEU A 35 -2.70 14.08 -3.49
C LEU A 35 -4.02 14.48 -4.14
N VAL A 36 -5.06 14.66 -3.34
CA VAL A 36 -6.36 15.08 -3.87
C VAL A 36 -6.50 16.58 -3.75
N THR A 37 -6.80 17.23 -4.87
CA THR A 37 -7.00 18.68 -4.94
C THR A 37 -8.44 19.02 -5.34
N HIS A 38 -8.83 20.23 -5.03
CA HIS A 38 -10.06 20.84 -5.52
C HIS A 38 -9.92 22.35 -5.59
N ASN A 39 -10.18 22.96 -6.75
CA ASN A 39 -10.02 24.39 -7.00
C ASN A 39 -8.60 24.90 -6.60
N GLY A 40 -7.57 24.09 -6.82
CA GLY A 40 -6.20 24.44 -6.47
C GLY A 40 -5.82 24.24 -5.00
N GLU A 41 -6.76 23.86 -4.14
CA GLU A 41 -6.51 23.59 -2.72
C GLU A 41 -6.33 22.09 -2.43
N ILE A 42 -5.55 21.76 -1.41
CA ILE A 42 -5.38 20.39 -0.92
C ILE A 42 -6.66 19.95 -0.22
N ASN A 43 -7.30 18.92 -0.76
CA ASN A 43 -8.54 18.35 -0.23
C ASN A 43 -8.31 17.06 0.58
N GLY A 44 -7.17 16.38 0.36
CA GLY A 44 -6.85 15.15 1.06
C GLY A 44 -5.87 14.26 0.31
N VAL A 45 -5.92 12.97 0.63
CA VAL A 45 -5.12 11.93 -0.01
C VAL A 45 -6.04 10.77 -0.38
N VAL A 46 -5.83 10.17 -1.55
CA VAL A 46 -6.46 8.91 -1.94
C VAL A 46 -5.39 7.82 -2.04
N THR A 47 -5.68 6.64 -1.50
CA THR A 47 -4.79 5.46 -1.55
C THR A 47 -5.52 4.27 -2.15
N ILE A 48 -4.78 3.26 -2.62
CA ILE A 48 -5.38 1.98 -3.08
C ILE A 48 -6.29 1.38 -1.99
N ARG A 49 -5.90 1.46 -0.71
CA ARG A 49 -6.73 0.99 0.42
C ARG A 49 -8.07 1.74 0.50
N ASN A 50 -8.06 3.05 0.35
CA ASN A 50 -9.28 3.85 0.39
C ASN A 50 -10.17 3.54 -0.82
N ILE A 51 -9.59 3.35 -2.01
CA ILE A 51 -10.30 2.91 -3.21
C ILE A 51 -10.92 1.53 -2.96
N LEU A 52 -10.14 0.57 -2.45
CA LEU A 52 -10.62 -0.77 -2.12
C LEU A 52 -11.78 -0.76 -1.12
N ARG A 53 -11.72 0.14 -0.12
CA ARG A 53 -12.81 0.34 0.85
C ARG A 53 -14.05 0.91 0.16
N SER A 54 -13.89 1.93 -0.70
CA SER A 54 -14.97 2.57 -1.45
C SER A 54 -15.64 1.58 -2.42
N LEU A 55 -14.84 0.83 -3.20
CA LEU A 55 -15.33 -0.19 -4.12
C LEU A 55 -16.11 -1.32 -3.42
N GLY A 56 -15.78 -1.67 -2.19
CA GLY A 56 -16.47 -2.72 -1.45
C GLY A 56 -17.57 -2.21 -0.51
N SER A 57 -17.88 -0.92 -0.53
CA SER A 57 -18.92 -0.37 0.33
C SER A 57 -20.32 -0.71 -0.20
N ARG A 58 -21.27 -0.94 0.72
CA ARG A 58 -22.68 -1.19 0.37
C ARG A 58 -23.31 0.01 -0.35
N LYS A 59 -22.90 1.23 0.01
CA LYS A 59 -23.38 2.47 -0.63
C LYS A 59 -23.08 2.53 -2.12
N ASN A 60 -21.94 1.95 -2.53
CA ASN A 60 -21.46 1.96 -3.90
C ASN A 60 -21.73 0.61 -4.62
N ALA A 61 -22.55 -0.27 -4.03
CA ALA A 61 -22.87 -1.56 -4.62
C ALA A 61 -23.56 -1.38 -6.00
N GLY A 62 -23.11 -2.15 -6.98
CA GLY A 62 -23.64 -2.09 -8.35
C GLY A 62 -23.19 -0.88 -9.18
N MET A 63 -22.46 0.09 -8.62
CA MET A 63 -21.96 1.24 -9.39
C MET A 63 -20.62 0.88 -10.07
N PRO A 64 -20.44 1.22 -11.36
CA PRO A 64 -19.13 1.10 -12.03
C PRO A 64 -18.07 1.94 -11.34
N ALA A 65 -16.82 1.50 -11.33
CA ALA A 65 -15.71 2.28 -10.77
C ALA A 65 -15.48 3.58 -11.55
N SER A 66 -15.81 3.59 -12.84
CA SER A 66 -15.79 4.75 -13.73
C SER A 66 -16.86 5.81 -13.43
N SER A 67 -17.86 5.49 -12.61
CA SER A 67 -18.88 6.45 -12.13
C SER A 67 -18.69 6.90 -10.69
N LEU A 68 -17.75 6.30 -9.96
CA LEU A 68 -17.41 6.68 -8.60
C LEU A 68 -16.32 7.76 -8.62
N HIS A 69 -16.56 8.86 -7.94
CA HIS A 69 -15.58 9.96 -7.85
C HIS A 69 -14.54 9.72 -6.77
N VAL A 70 -13.33 10.27 -6.99
CA VAL A 70 -12.20 10.27 -6.04
C VAL A 70 -12.63 10.77 -4.66
N ALA A 71 -13.53 11.74 -4.61
CA ALA A 71 -14.11 12.25 -3.36
C ALA A 71 -14.67 11.15 -2.45
N SER A 72 -15.18 10.03 -3.02
CA SER A 72 -15.73 8.90 -2.24
C SER A 72 -14.66 8.04 -1.53
N ALA A 73 -13.40 8.20 -1.90
CA ALA A 73 -12.26 7.50 -1.34
C ALA A 73 -11.18 8.45 -0.79
N THR A 74 -11.42 9.75 -0.80
CA THR A 74 -10.53 10.74 -0.22
C THR A 74 -10.55 10.67 1.31
N THR A 75 -9.40 10.84 1.92
CA THR A 75 -9.22 10.89 3.37
C THR A 75 -8.33 12.07 3.75
N ASP A 76 -8.53 12.57 4.96
CA ASP A 76 -7.70 13.58 5.62
C ASP A 76 -6.52 12.97 6.42
N ASN A 77 -6.22 11.68 6.20
CA ASN A 77 -5.13 10.99 6.88
C ASN A 77 -3.75 11.43 6.35
N PHE A 78 -3.43 12.69 6.58
CA PHE A 78 -2.12 13.30 6.34
C PHE A 78 -1.78 14.27 7.48
N THR A 79 -0.51 14.61 7.61
CA THR A 79 -0.05 15.62 8.57
C THR A 79 0.67 16.73 7.81
N LYS A 80 0.25 17.97 8.00
CA LYS A 80 1.00 19.13 7.50
C LYS A 80 2.19 19.37 8.41
N VAL A 81 3.36 19.55 7.82
CA VAL A 81 4.62 19.79 8.50
C VAL A 81 5.38 20.96 7.85
N PHE A 82 6.28 21.57 8.58
CA PHE A 82 7.15 22.64 8.08
C PHE A 82 8.47 22.07 7.54
N PRO A 83 9.16 22.80 6.65
CA PRO A 83 10.39 22.33 6.00
C PRO A 83 11.62 22.26 6.92
N ASP A 84 11.54 22.78 8.13
CA ASP A 84 12.56 22.70 9.18
C ASP A 84 12.38 21.51 10.14
N LEU A 85 11.34 20.69 9.93
CA LEU A 85 11.13 19.45 10.67
C LEU A 85 12.38 18.56 10.56
N LYS A 86 12.81 17.97 11.67
CA LYS A 86 13.94 17.04 11.67
C LYS A 86 13.57 15.72 10.99
N PRO A 87 14.48 15.09 10.24
CA PRO A 87 14.23 13.81 9.58
C PRO A 87 13.76 12.72 10.55
N GLU A 88 14.31 12.69 11.76
CA GLU A 88 13.96 11.74 12.82
C GLU A 88 12.50 11.90 13.23
N GLU A 89 12.04 13.14 13.39
CA GLU A 89 10.63 13.43 13.72
C GLU A 89 9.71 13.04 12.57
N ALA A 90 10.14 13.24 11.32
CA ALA A 90 9.38 12.79 10.13
C ALA A 90 9.21 11.27 10.12
N ILE A 91 10.27 10.50 10.39
CA ILE A 91 10.22 9.03 10.47
C ILE A 91 9.23 8.61 11.57
N THR A 92 9.33 9.22 12.75
CA THR A 92 8.42 8.93 13.88
C THR A 92 6.96 9.26 13.55
N LEU A 93 6.69 10.38 12.88
CA LEU A 93 5.34 10.76 12.48
C LEU A 93 4.75 9.76 11.45
N VAL A 94 5.55 9.33 10.48
CA VAL A 94 5.11 8.34 9.47
C VAL A 94 4.88 6.98 10.12
N ASP A 95 5.72 6.54 11.05
CA ASP A 95 5.52 5.26 11.75
C ASP A 95 4.23 5.28 12.57
N ARG A 96 4.04 6.30 13.41
CA ARG A 96 2.90 6.38 14.34
C ARG A 96 1.56 6.57 13.64
N ARG A 97 1.51 7.39 12.59
CA ARG A 97 0.26 7.76 11.90
C ARG A 97 0.03 6.97 10.63
N GLY A 98 1.06 6.30 10.10
CA GLY A 98 0.97 5.49 8.86
C GLY A 98 0.57 6.30 7.62
N GLY A 99 0.68 7.62 7.70
CA GLY A 99 0.16 8.56 6.75
C GLY A 99 1.20 9.14 5.80
N VAL A 100 0.82 10.28 5.26
CA VAL A 100 1.63 11.13 4.39
C VAL A 100 1.93 12.41 5.16
N LEU A 101 3.16 12.89 5.11
CA LEU A 101 3.51 14.24 5.57
C LEU A 101 3.46 15.18 4.36
N ILE A 102 2.65 16.22 4.45
CA ILE A 102 2.59 17.28 3.44
C ILE A 102 3.44 18.43 3.95
N VAL A 103 4.51 18.75 3.23
CA VAL A 103 5.47 19.78 3.60
C VAL A 103 5.02 21.11 3.02
N MET A 104 4.76 22.08 3.91
CA MET A 104 4.25 23.40 3.57
C MET A 104 5.22 24.48 4.04
N ASP A 105 5.42 25.50 3.23
CA ASP A 105 6.03 26.77 3.64
C ASP A 105 4.96 27.87 3.55
N GLY A 106 4.42 28.25 4.71
CA GLY A 106 3.21 29.05 4.75
C GLY A 106 2.03 28.36 4.03
N ASN A 107 1.57 28.94 2.93
CA ASN A 107 0.50 28.38 2.08
C ASN A 107 1.05 27.62 0.85
N GLU A 108 2.35 27.60 0.64
CA GLU A 108 2.97 26.94 -0.49
C GLU A 108 3.22 25.46 -0.20
N LEU A 109 2.81 24.60 -1.13
CA LEU A 109 3.12 23.17 -1.08
C LEU A 109 4.54 22.95 -1.61
N LEU A 110 5.47 22.54 -0.76
CA LEU A 110 6.82 22.16 -1.18
C LEU A 110 6.90 20.71 -1.68
N GLY A 111 6.00 19.86 -1.22
CA GLY A 111 5.93 18.45 -1.60
C GLY A 111 5.41 17.57 -0.46
N TRP A 112 5.69 16.29 -0.55
CA TRP A 112 5.29 15.35 0.48
C TRP A 112 6.41 14.35 0.85
N ILE A 113 6.21 13.67 1.98
CA ILE A 113 7.04 12.56 2.43
C ILE A 113 6.13 11.38 2.71
N THR A 114 6.42 10.26 2.08
CA THR A 114 5.72 8.98 2.26
C THR A 114 6.71 7.91 2.77
N PRO A 115 6.24 6.72 3.13
CA PRO A 115 7.13 5.60 3.43
C PRO A 115 8.23 5.35 2.38
N GLN A 116 7.96 5.64 1.11
CA GLN A 116 8.92 5.42 0.03
C GLN A 116 10.12 6.36 0.11
N GLU A 117 9.89 7.64 0.40
CA GLU A 117 10.95 8.63 0.53
C GLU A 117 11.84 8.33 1.76
N ILE A 118 11.23 7.88 2.86
CA ILE A 118 11.98 7.47 4.05
C ILE A 118 12.87 6.26 3.75
N LEU A 119 12.33 5.26 3.03
CA LEU A 119 13.09 4.04 2.71
C LEU A 119 14.30 4.28 1.83
N LYS A 120 14.28 5.27 0.93
CA LYS A 120 15.46 5.64 0.13
C LYS A 120 16.69 5.93 1.00
N ASN A 121 16.46 6.35 2.24
CA ASN A 121 17.52 6.63 3.22
C ASN A 121 17.87 5.44 4.12
N ALA A 122 17.19 4.31 3.96
CA ALA A 122 17.43 3.09 4.72
C ALA A 122 18.37 2.08 4.04
N MET A 123 18.93 2.43 2.87
CA MET A 123 19.80 1.53 2.10
C MET A 123 21.15 1.20 2.78
N SER A 124 21.56 1.99 3.77
CA SER A 124 22.80 1.80 4.53
C SER A 124 22.58 1.08 5.86
N LEU A 125 21.42 0.49 6.09
CA LEU A 125 21.12 -0.26 7.30
C LEU A 125 21.87 -1.61 7.27
N GLU A 126 22.58 -1.91 8.33
CA GLU A 126 23.32 -3.16 8.54
C GLU A 126 22.49 -4.26 9.20
N GLU A 127 21.33 -3.88 9.80
CA GLU A 127 20.39 -4.85 10.37
C GLU A 127 19.89 -5.80 9.30
N THR A 128 19.49 -6.99 9.76
CA THR A 128 18.97 -8.05 8.92
C THR A 128 17.43 -8.07 8.91
N VAL A 129 16.88 -8.84 8.01
CA VAL A 129 15.43 -9.08 7.90
C VAL A 129 14.86 -9.57 9.24
N GLU A 130 15.57 -10.40 9.98
CA GLU A 130 15.15 -10.93 11.29
C GLU A 130 14.81 -9.82 12.28
N ASP A 131 15.55 -8.70 12.26
CA ASP A 131 15.33 -7.55 13.15
C ASP A 131 14.06 -6.75 12.82
N ALA A 132 13.54 -6.89 11.59
CA ALA A 132 12.45 -6.07 11.06
C ALA A 132 11.23 -6.87 10.62
N MET A 133 11.31 -8.18 10.45
CA MET A 133 10.21 -8.99 9.96
C MET A 133 9.05 -9.07 10.97
N ILE A 134 7.89 -9.37 10.48
CA ILE A 134 6.67 -9.66 11.25
C ILE A 134 6.50 -11.18 11.22
N VAL A 135 6.52 -11.83 12.38
CA VAL A 135 6.40 -13.29 12.52
C VAL A 135 4.96 -13.74 12.71
N ASP A 136 4.09 -12.92 13.28
CA ASP A 136 2.67 -13.22 13.41
C ASP A 136 1.97 -13.01 12.05
N LEU A 137 2.02 -14.04 11.22
CA LEU A 137 1.52 -13.99 9.86
C LEU A 137 0.02 -14.25 9.79
N ILE A 138 -0.65 -13.42 9.00
CA ILE A 138 -1.99 -13.71 8.50
C ILE A 138 -1.83 -14.17 7.06
N THR A 139 -2.21 -15.39 6.77
CA THR A 139 -2.16 -16.02 5.45
C THR A 139 -3.56 -16.33 4.95
N VAL A 140 -3.69 -16.66 3.67
CA VAL A 140 -4.93 -17.15 3.06
C VAL A 140 -4.65 -18.36 2.19
N HIS A 141 -5.65 -19.22 2.02
CA HIS A 141 -5.56 -20.36 1.11
C HIS A 141 -5.99 -19.94 -0.31
N PRO A 142 -5.45 -20.55 -1.39
CA PRO A 142 -5.82 -20.26 -2.79
C PRO A 142 -7.32 -20.29 -3.05
N THR A 143 -8.02 -21.26 -2.46
CA THR A 143 -9.47 -21.46 -2.62
C THR A 143 -10.34 -20.54 -1.75
N GLU A 144 -9.74 -19.68 -0.94
CA GLU A 144 -10.50 -18.69 -0.17
C GLU A 144 -11.03 -17.59 -1.09
N ARG A 145 -12.10 -16.94 -0.64
CA ARG A 145 -12.75 -15.87 -1.40
C ARG A 145 -11.96 -14.57 -1.30
N VAL A 146 -11.84 -13.87 -2.41
CA VAL A 146 -11.24 -12.51 -2.44
C VAL A 146 -11.94 -11.56 -1.47
N SER A 147 -13.25 -11.72 -1.25
CA SER A 147 -13.99 -10.93 -0.26
C SER A 147 -13.52 -11.17 1.17
N HIS A 148 -13.05 -12.38 1.51
CA HIS A 148 -12.45 -12.70 2.80
C HIS A 148 -11.07 -12.06 2.94
N ALA A 149 -10.18 -12.26 1.94
CA ALA A 149 -8.86 -11.63 1.90
C ALA A 149 -8.96 -10.10 2.03
N ARG A 150 -9.90 -9.47 1.29
CA ARG A 150 -10.17 -8.04 1.41
C ARG A 150 -10.56 -7.62 2.83
N ARG A 151 -11.44 -8.36 3.47
CA ARG A 151 -11.88 -8.07 4.85
C ARG A 151 -10.70 -8.15 5.81
N LEU A 152 -9.90 -9.22 5.77
CA LEU A 152 -8.69 -9.36 6.57
C LEU A 152 -7.74 -8.17 6.39
N MET A 153 -7.46 -7.77 5.13
CA MET A 153 -6.58 -6.63 4.87
C MET A 153 -7.09 -5.33 5.49
N LEU A 154 -8.40 -5.08 5.44
CA LEU A 154 -9.00 -3.85 5.97
C LEU A 154 -9.12 -3.86 7.49
N ASP A 155 -9.49 -4.99 8.10
CA ASP A 155 -9.72 -5.13 9.54
C ASP A 155 -8.37 -5.14 10.30
N GLU A 156 -7.37 -5.89 9.77
CA GLU A 156 -6.04 -5.99 10.37
C GLU A 156 -5.07 -4.88 9.91
N ASN A 157 -5.53 -3.96 9.06
CA ASN A 157 -4.72 -2.86 8.51
C ASN A 157 -3.43 -3.32 7.81
N ILE A 158 -3.49 -4.44 7.08
CA ILE A 158 -2.38 -5.01 6.31
C ILE A 158 -2.64 -4.89 4.81
N GLY A 159 -1.59 -4.71 4.02
CA GLY A 159 -1.70 -4.43 2.57
C GLY A 159 -1.46 -5.64 1.67
N ARG A 160 -1.13 -6.79 2.25
CA ARG A 160 -0.84 -8.03 1.53
C ARG A 160 -0.97 -9.24 2.42
N LEU A 161 -1.27 -10.37 1.79
CA LEU A 161 -1.39 -11.67 2.45
C LEU A 161 -0.57 -12.70 1.66
N PRO A 162 0.38 -13.41 2.28
CA PRO A 162 0.94 -14.60 1.68
C PRO A 162 -0.17 -15.63 1.44
N VAL A 163 -0.08 -16.33 0.31
CA VAL A 163 -1.02 -17.40 -0.05
C VAL A 163 -0.31 -18.72 0.19
N VAL A 164 -0.88 -19.56 1.04
CA VAL A 164 -0.28 -20.80 1.50
C VAL A 164 -1.19 -21.98 1.19
N GLU A 165 -0.61 -23.06 0.65
CA GLU A 165 -1.26 -24.34 0.39
C GLU A 165 -0.33 -25.47 0.89
N GLU A 166 -0.84 -26.40 1.66
CA GLU A 166 -0.05 -27.49 2.25
C GLU A 166 1.25 -27.00 2.94
N GLU A 167 1.14 -25.91 3.70
CA GLU A 167 2.24 -25.23 4.40
C GLU A 167 3.28 -24.54 3.49
N LEU A 168 3.13 -24.63 2.17
CA LEU A 168 4.02 -24.02 1.20
C LEU A 168 3.50 -22.65 0.73
N LEU A 169 4.42 -21.70 0.57
CA LEU A 169 4.12 -20.41 -0.05
C LEU A 169 3.87 -20.59 -1.56
N VAL A 170 2.63 -20.43 -2.01
CA VAL A 170 2.25 -20.59 -3.42
C VAL A 170 1.93 -19.27 -4.12
N GLY A 171 1.87 -18.16 -3.39
CA GLY A 171 1.60 -16.86 -3.97
C GLY A 171 1.54 -15.74 -2.95
N ILE A 172 1.21 -14.56 -3.44
CA ILE A 172 0.91 -13.37 -2.64
C ILE A 172 -0.26 -12.62 -3.26
N VAL A 173 -1.17 -12.11 -2.43
CA VAL A 173 -2.26 -11.23 -2.87
C VAL A 173 -2.14 -9.89 -2.16
N THR A 174 -2.34 -8.79 -2.89
CA THR A 174 -2.22 -7.41 -2.37
C THR A 174 -3.52 -6.64 -2.50
N GLU A 175 -3.65 -5.52 -1.77
CA GLU A 175 -4.76 -4.58 -1.94
C GLU A 175 -4.92 -4.11 -3.39
N GLN A 176 -3.79 -3.96 -4.12
CA GLN A 176 -3.81 -3.54 -5.52
C GLN A 176 -4.40 -4.62 -6.43
N ASP A 177 -4.06 -5.88 -6.20
CA ASP A 177 -4.60 -7.00 -6.97
C ASP A 177 -6.12 -7.13 -6.76
N ILE A 178 -6.57 -7.01 -5.51
CA ILE A 178 -8.01 -7.01 -5.20
C ILE A 178 -8.72 -5.79 -5.80
N ALA A 179 -8.14 -4.59 -5.68
CA ALA A 179 -8.74 -3.38 -6.22
C ALA A 179 -8.88 -3.44 -7.76
N LYS A 180 -7.86 -3.96 -8.47
CA LYS A 180 -7.89 -4.19 -9.92
C LYS A 180 -8.98 -5.19 -10.31
N ALA A 181 -9.06 -6.31 -9.62
CA ALA A 181 -10.09 -7.31 -9.86
C ALA A 181 -11.49 -6.73 -9.64
N MET A 182 -11.71 -6.01 -8.52
CA MET A 182 -13.01 -5.38 -8.24
C MET A 182 -13.37 -4.32 -9.26
N ARG A 183 -12.41 -3.50 -9.72
CA ARG A 183 -12.62 -2.52 -10.79
C ARG A 183 -13.07 -3.22 -12.08
N ALA A 184 -12.32 -4.22 -12.51
CA ALA A 184 -12.64 -4.97 -13.73
C ALA A 184 -14.05 -5.56 -13.68
N PHE A 185 -14.44 -6.16 -12.56
CA PHE A 185 -15.80 -6.69 -12.39
C PHE A 185 -16.87 -5.59 -12.42
N ARG A 186 -16.60 -4.44 -11.81
CA ARG A 186 -17.58 -3.35 -11.76
C ARG A 186 -17.77 -2.66 -13.10
N ASP A 187 -16.71 -2.53 -13.89
CA ASP A 187 -16.76 -1.84 -15.18
C ASP A 187 -17.22 -2.78 -16.33
N LEU A 188 -16.96 -4.10 -16.25
CA LEU A 188 -17.20 -5.03 -17.32
C LEU A 188 -18.44 -5.93 -17.15
N VAL A 189 -18.92 -6.09 -15.91
CA VAL A 189 -20.04 -7.01 -15.60
C VAL A 189 -21.31 -6.22 -15.33
N PRO A 190 -22.46 -6.56 -15.96
CA PRO A 190 -23.74 -5.92 -15.67
C PRO A 190 -24.08 -5.93 -14.17
N SER A 191 -24.63 -4.85 -13.66
CA SER A 191 -24.84 -4.61 -12.22
C SER A 191 -25.58 -5.74 -11.51
N HIS A 192 -26.59 -6.36 -12.16
CA HIS A 192 -27.38 -7.46 -11.60
C HIS A 192 -26.59 -8.79 -11.44
N GLN A 193 -25.42 -8.92 -12.07
CA GLN A 193 -24.55 -10.10 -11.99
C GLN A 193 -23.30 -9.86 -11.15
N GLN A 194 -22.94 -8.60 -10.88
CA GLN A 194 -21.71 -8.24 -10.18
C GLN A 194 -21.58 -8.89 -8.81
N ASP A 195 -22.63 -8.76 -7.99
CA ASP A 195 -22.60 -9.27 -6.61
C ASP A 195 -22.39 -10.78 -6.53
N ASN A 196 -22.97 -11.55 -7.47
CA ASN A 196 -22.83 -12.99 -7.49
C ASN A 196 -21.45 -13.44 -7.98
N ARG A 197 -20.86 -12.74 -8.94
CA ARG A 197 -19.55 -13.08 -9.49
C ARG A 197 -18.41 -12.65 -8.59
N ILE A 198 -18.44 -11.43 -8.03
CA ILE A 198 -17.43 -10.96 -7.09
C ILE A 198 -17.37 -11.87 -5.84
N LYS A 199 -18.54 -12.34 -5.37
CA LYS A 199 -18.61 -13.26 -4.22
C LYS A 199 -17.99 -14.63 -4.50
N LYS A 200 -17.85 -15.04 -5.76
CA LYS A 200 -17.28 -16.33 -6.16
C LYS A 200 -15.81 -16.28 -6.51
N LEU A 201 -15.23 -15.07 -6.65
CA LEU A 201 -13.83 -14.88 -7.01
C LEU A 201 -12.93 -15.43 -5.89
N LEU A 202 -12.01 -16.31 -6.28
CA LEU A 202 -11.05 -16.95 -5.37
C LEU A 202 -9.72 -16.21 -5.38
N VAL A 203 -8.94 -16.39 -4.33
CA VAL A 203 -7.60 -15.79 -4.20
C VAL A 203 -6.70 -16.25 -5.34
N GLU A 204 -6.76 -17.53 -5.73
CA GLU A 204 -5.97 -18.09 -6.82
C GLU A 204 -6.23 -17.43 -8.20
N ASP A 205 -7.40 -16.83 -8.40
CA ASP A 205 -7.75 -16.14 -9.65
C ASP A 205 -6.98 -14.82 -9.82
N ILE A 206 -6.48 -14.24 -8.72
CA ILE A 206 -5.88 -12.90 -8.72
C ILE A 206 -4.51 -12.82 -8.06
N MET A 207 -4.07 -13.85 -7.33
CA MET A 207 -2.78 -13.87 -6.66
C MET A 207 -1.63 -13.85 -7.67
N ARG A 208 -0.50 -13.31 -7.25
CA ARG A 208 0.77 -13.44 -7.97
C ARG A 208 1.46 -14.71 -7.53
N ARG A 209 1.80 -15.60 -8.46
CA ARG A 209 2.50 -16.86 -8.18
C ARG A 209 4.01 -16.71 -8.16
N GLN A 210 4.55 -15.75 -8.92
CA GLN A 210 5.96 -15.39 -8.83
C GLN A 210 6.14 -14.38 -7.71
N VAL A 211 6.70 -14.84 -6.59
CA VAL A 211 6.85 -14.04 -5.37
C VAL A 211 8.33 -13.82 -5.11
N THR A 212 8.73 -12.55 -5.04
CA THR A 212 10.06 -12.18 -4.55
C THR A 212 10.11 -12.44 -3.04
N ILE A 213 10.99 -13.35 -2.62
CA ILE A 213 11.20 -13.75 -1.23
C ILE A 213 12.56 -13.24 -0.72
N VAL A 214 12.74 -13.24 0.59
CA VAL A 214 14.02 -12.97 1.24
C VAL A 214 14.30 -13.98 2.35
N ARG A 215 15.55 -14.04 2.81
CA ARG A 215 15.99 -14.84 3.97
C ARG A 215 16.15 -13.95 5.19
N MET A 216 16.14 -14.57 6.38
CA MET A 216 16.23 -13.85 7.67
C MET A 216 17.54 -13.08 7.82
N ASP A 217 18.64 -13.60 7.28
CA ASP A 217 19.98 -13.03 7.34
C ASP A 217 20.25 -11.96 6.26
N THR A 218 19.28 -11.71 5.35
CA THR A 218 19.43 -10.69 4.29
C THR A 218 19.53 -9.31 4.92
N PRO A 219 20.53 -8.47 4.54
CA PRO A 219 20.62 -7.08 4.99
C PRO A 219 19.39 -6.26 4.59
N ILE A 220 18.88 -5.41 5.49
CA ILE A 220 17.72 -4.54 5.21
C ILE A 220 18.01 -3.61 4.03
N GLY A 221 19.25 -3.14 3.86
CA GLY A 221 19.64 -2.32 2.72
C GLY A 221 19.37 -2.97 1.37
N ASP A 222 19.60 -4.28 1.24
CA ASP A 222 19.34 -5.05 0.01
C ASP A 222 17.83 -5.24 -0.20
N VAL A 223 17.11 -5.52 0.88
CA VAL A 223 15.63 -5.58 0.87
C VAL A 223 15.02 -4.27 0.38
N VAL A 224 15.51 -3.14 0.88
CA VAL A 224 15.04 -1.80 0.47
C VAL A 224 15.32 -1.56 -1.02
N ARG A 225 16.52 -1.94 -1.49
CA ARG A 225 16.87 -1.82 -2.92
C ARG A 225 15.89 -2.61 -3.78
N THR A 226 15.66 -3.88 -3.47
CA THR A 226 14.69 -4.74 -4.16
C THR A 226 13.27 -4.15 -4.13
N MET A 227 12.83 -3.65 -2.96
CA MET A 227 11.50 -3.02 -2.82
C MET A 227 11.32 -1.79 -3.71
N LEU A 228 12.39 -1.03 -3.94
CA LEU A 228 12.34 0.18 -4.76
C LEU A 228 12.45 -0.15 -6.25
N GLU A 229 13.31 -1.09 -6.64
CA GLU A 229 13.54 -1.50 -8.02
C GLU A 229 12.31 -2.24 -8.60
N GLU A 230 11.70 -3.15 -7.83
CA GLU A 230 10.54 -3.94 -8.27
C GLU A 230 9.19 -3.30 -7.92
N ASP A 231 9.18 -2.11 -7.30
CA ASP A 231 7.99 -1.44 -6.75
C ASP A 231 7.12 -2.37 -5.90
N ILE A 232 7.73 -3.18 -5.06
CA ILE A 232 7.03 -4.04 -4.11
C ILE A 232 7.09 -3.44 -2.70
N GLY A 233 6.04 -3.64 -1.93
CA GLY A 233 5.95 -3.02 -0.60
C GLY A 233 6.15 -4.02 0.54
N GLY A 234 6.57 -5.25 0.24
CA GLY A 234 6.92 -6.27 1.22
C GLY A 234 7.11 -7.62 0.56
N MET A 235 7.91 -8.45 1.20
CA MET A 235 8.35 -9.76 0.75
C MET A 235 8.14 -10.80 1.85
N PRO A 236 7.62 -12.00 1.53
CA PRO A 236 7.67 -13.13 2.45
C PRO A 236 9.11 -13.50 2.82
N VAL A 237 9.30 -13.92 4.04
CA VAL A 237 10.58 -14.39 4.58
C VAL A 237 10.51 -15.89 4.73
N LEU A 238 11.45 -16.59 4.09
CA LEU A 238 11.59 -18.04 4.23
C LEU A 238 12.84 -18.37 5.06
N ASP A 239 12.76 -19.48 5.80
CA ASP A 239 13.91 -20.02 6.52
C ASP A 239 14.79 -20.91 5.64
N GLY A 240 15.78 -21.58 6.24
CA GLY A 240 16.71 -22.48 5.54
C GLY A 240 16.06 -23.75 4.95
N ASN A 241 14.83 -24.08 5.34
CA ASN A 241 14.05 -25.21 4.84
C ASN A 241 13.00 -24.81 3.80
N ASP A 242 13.01 -23.54 3.34
CA ASP A 242 12.00 -22.94 2.48
C ASP A 242 10.61 -22.80 3.13
N GLU A 243 10.52 -22.82 4.46
CA GLU A 243 9.29 -22.61 5.19
C GLU A 243 9.02 -21.11 5.40
N LEU A 244 7.75 -20.73 5.28
CA LEU A 244 7.32 -19.33 5.48
C LEU A 244 7.35 -18.98 6.98
N THR A 245 8.29 -18.11 7.38
CA THR A 245 8.52 -17.72 8.78
C THR A 245 8.12 -16.30 9.11
N GLY A 246 7.99 -15.43 8.10
CA GLY A 246 7.71 -14.02 8.33
C GLY A 246 7.35 -13.26 7.07
N ILE A 247 7.13 -11.97 7.25
CA ILE A 247 6.99 -11.01 6.17
C ILE A 247 7.71 -9.72 6.53
N ILE A 248 8.54 -9.21 5.61
CA ILE A 248 9.14 -7.88 5.77
C ILE A 248 8.38 -6.88 4.91
N THR A 249 8.13 -5.68 5.43
CA THR A 249 7.34 -4.65 4.77
C THR A 249 7.99 -3.29 4.89
N ARG A 250 7.66 -2.35 3.98
CA ARG A 250 8.09 -0.94 4.11
C ARG A 250 7.79 -0.38 5.50
N ARG A 251 6.62 -0.72 6.07
CA ARG A 251 6.22 -0.24 7.40
C ARG A 251 7.04 -0.86 8.53
N SER A 252 7.37 -2.16 8.44
CA SER A 252 8.18 -2.81 9.48
C SER A 252 9.62 -2.27 9.50
N ILE A 253 10.19 -1.95 8.33
CA ILE A 253 11.50 -1.30 8.22
C ILE A 253 11.47 0.12 8.82
N ILE A 254 10.46 0.93 8.50
CA ILE A 254 10.31 2.29 9.09
C ILE A 254 10.20 2.20 10.61
N ARG A 255 9.53 1.19 11.16
CA ARG A 255 9.45 0.98 12.60
C ARG A 255 10.82 0.72 13.24
N VAL A 256 11.71 -0.01 12.56
CA VAL A 256 13.10 -0.20 13.01
C VAL A 256 13.84 1.13 13.01
N LEU A 257 13.73 1.92 11.93
CA LEU A 257 14.31 3.25 11.85
C LEU A 257 13.82 4.18 12.97
N ALA A 258 12.53 4.16 13.28
CA ALA A 258 11.94 4.99 14.32
C ALA A 258 12.40 4.62 15.75
N LYS A 259 12.79 3.36 15.97
CA LYS A 259 13.30 2.89 17.27
C LYS A 259 14.77 3.25 17.55
N ARG A 260 15.54 3.59 16.51
CA ARG A 260 16.96 3.97 16.63
C ARG A 260 17.16 5.40 17.11
N GLN A 261 16.11 6.16 17.20
CA GLN A 261 16.10 7.58 17.60
C GLN A 261 15.82 7.73 19.11
#